data_9c9656e98824eafa7d6f7f8584b9e335
#
_entry.id   9c9656e98824eafa7d6f7f8584b9e335
#
_cell.length_a   1.000
_cell.length_b   1.000
_cell.length_c   1.000
_cell.angle_alpha   90.00
_cell.angle_beta   90.00
_cell.angle_gamma   90.00
#
_symmetry.space_group_name_H-M   'P 1'
#
loop_
_entity.id
_entity.type
_entity.pdbx_description
1 polymer ?
#
loop_
_entity_poly.entity_id
_entity_poly.type
_entity_poly.pdbx_seq_one_letter_code
_entity_poly.pdbx_strand_id
1 'polypeptide(L)'
;MPAESHTTLTPDTPVRYLKGVGPKTAERFEKLGILTLSDLLCHYPRRYLDFSKPYSIAEAPSDTECVVKAEVFAKPGGRILPGGRRMERITAGDDVSSLEVTWFNNPYAVQKLELGQEYYFQGTVTGGMLRRQMVNPQVRTDAQVSSSPFEAVYPQTEGLTSSAIAKCVRQLLPHVELLPDPLPPGMLKKYRLLPKADAVRAIHCPASEEEAFAARRRLIYEELLVLQLGIGRMKNHGAASTGAPMQKADASPFWDALPFSPTGAQRRAVEEILTDMAGETSMNRLLQGDVGSGKTLVAAAAIWACIRAGYQAALLAPTEILASQHAENLNRLLAPFGMRVALLTGGMKAAPRRTTLAAIRDDEADLSLIHI
;
A
#
# COMPACT_ATOMS: atom_id res chain seq x y z
N MET A 1 45.48 -18.41 -17.39
CA MET A 1 44.62 -17.33 -16.91
C MET A 1 43.25 -17.50 -17.59
N PRO A 2 42.18 -17.89 -16.91
CA PRO A 2 40.87 -17.90 -17.52
C PRO A 2 40.40 -16.45 -17.67
N ALA A 3 39.95 -16.08 -18.87
CA ALA A 3 39.37 -14.80 -19.20
C ALA A 3 38.20 -14.52 -18.27
N GLU A 4 38.22 -13.37 -17.60
CA GLU A 4 37.02 -12.81 -16.94
C GLU A 4 35.98 -12.56 -18.03
N SER A 5 35.03 -13.46 -18.12
CA SER A 5 33.83 -13.23 -18.93
C SER A 5 33.09 -12.06 -18.27
N HIS A 6 33.20 -10.87 -18.83
CA HIS A 6 32.33 -9.74 -18.52
C HIS A 6 30.89 -10.13 -18.90
N THR A 7 30.21 -10.82 -18.02
CA THR A 7 28.79 -11.10 -18.19
C THR A 7 28.08 -9.74 -18.19
N THR A 8 27.60 -9.31 -19.34
CA THR A 8 26.80 -8.08 -19.44
C THR A 8 25.59 -8.24 -18.54
N LEU A 9 25.48 -7.43 -17.51
CA LEU A 9 24.34 -7.44 -16.58
C LEU A 9 23.08 -7.01 -17.35
N THR A 10 22.02 -7.78 -17.20
CA THR A 10 20.68 -7.49 -17.73
C THR A 10 19.68 -7.47 -16.57
N PRO A 11 18.50 -6.85 -16.74
CA PRO A 11 17.46 -6.87 -15.71
C PRO A 11 17.12 -8.30 -15.24
N ASP A 12 17.10 -9.26 -16.18
CA ASP A 12 16.73 -10.66 -15.94
C ASP A 12 17.90 -11.53 -15.44
N THR A 13 19.09 -10.95 -15.29
CA THR A 13 20.24 -11.68 -14.74
C THR A 13 19.89 -12.20 -13.34
N PRO A 14 20.01 -13.51 -13.06
CA PRO A 14 19.69 -14.06 -11.74
C PRO A 14 20.55 -13.46 -10.63
N VAL A 15 19.94 -13.19 -9.48
CA VAL A 15 20.58 -12.54 -8.31
C VAL A 15 21.81 -13.31 -7.80
N ARG A 16 21.90 -14.62 -8.04
CA ARG A 16 23.04 -15.47 -7.66
C ARG A 16 24.37 -15.08 -8.31
N TYR A 17 24.32 -14.34 -9.42
CA TYR A 17 25.54 -13.86 -10.10
C TYR A 17 26.08 -12.54 -9.50
N LEU A 18 25.35 -11.95 -8.57
CA LEU A 18 25.85 -10.79 -7.86
C LEU A 18 26.97 -11.17 -6.89
N LYS A 19 28.03 -10.35 -6.86
CA LYS A 19 29.18 -10.60 -5.97
C LYS A 19 28.75 -10.69 -4.51
N GLY A 20 29.09 -11.81 -3.85
CA GLY A 20 28.74 -12.09 -2.46
C GLY A 20 27.38 -12.79 -2.26
N VAL A 21 26.69 -13.15 -3.32
CA VAL A 21 25.47 -13.96 -3.28
C VAL A 21 25.82 -15.41 -3.67
N GLY A 22 26.06 -16.23 -2.64
CA GLY A 22 26.24 -17.68 -2.84
C GLY A 22 24.88 -18.43 -2.92
N PRO A 23 24.90 -19.74 -3.21
CA PRO A 23 23.67 -20.54 -3.38
C PRO A 23 22.67 -20.40 -2.22
N LYS A 24 23.13 -20.53 -0.98
CA LYS A 24 22.28 -20.37 0.23
C LYS A 24 21.68 -18.96 0.37
N THR A 25 22.39 -17.94 -0.10
CA THR A 25 21.89 -16.55 -0.06
C THR A 25 20.88 -16.35 -1.17
N ALA A 26 21.08 -16.93 -2.35
CA ALA A 26 20.14 -16.90 -3.46
C ALA A 26 18.80 -17.57 -3.08
N GLU A 27 18.82 -18.74 -2.42
CA GLU A 27 17.61 -19.40 -1.88
C GLU A 27 16.83 -18.51 -0.89
N ARG A 28 17.55 -17.70 -0.10
CA ARG A 28 16.91 -16.75 0.82
C ARG A 28 16.29 -15.57 0.08
N PHE A 29 16.93 -15.07 -0.96
CA PHE A 29 16.35 -14.06 -1.84
C PHE A 29 15.07 -14.59 -2.53
N GLU A 30 15.09 -15.83 -2.98
CA GLU A 30 13.91 -16.48 -3.57
C GLU A 30 12.70 -16.52 -2.61
N LYS A 31 12.92 -16.75 -1.31
CA LYS A 31 11.88 -16.69 -0.28
C LYS A 31 11.23 -15.29 -0.16
N LEU A 32 11.92 -14.24 -0.60
CA LEU A 32 11.41 -12.88 -0.69
C LEU A 32 10.81 -12.56 -2.07
N GLY A 33 10.76 -13.52 -2.99
CA GLY A 33 10.34 -13.32 -4.37
C GLY A 33 11.36 -12.62 -5.25
N ILE A 34 12.64 -12.55 -4.82
CA ILE A 34 13.73 -11.89 -5.53
C ILE A 34 14.54 -12.95 -6.29
N LEU A 35 14.35 -13.02 -7.61
CA LEU A 35 15.02 -13.98 -8.47
C LEU A 35 16.08 -13.31 -9.35
N THR A 36 15.84 -12.08 -9.77
CA THR A 36 16.62 -11.33 -10.74
C THR A 36 17.20 -10.03 -10.16
N LEU A 37 18.10 -9.38 -10.89
CA LEU A 37 18.64 -8.08 -10.51
C LEU A 37 17.56 -6.98 -10.52
N SER A 38 16.60 -7.05 -11.44
CA SER A 38 15.46 -6.13 -11.45
C SER A 38 14.57 -6.31 -10.22
N ASP A 39 14.31 -7.54 -9.79
CA ASP A 39 13.54 -7.78 -8.56
C ASP A 39 14.24 -7.18 -7.34
N LEU A 40 15.57 -7.31 -7.27
CA LEU A 40 16.35 -6.74 -6.17
C LEU A 40 16.32 -5.20 -6.17
N LEU A 41 16.41 -4.56 -7.34
CA LEU A 41 16.27 -3.10 -7.49
C LEU A 41 14.83 -2.62 -7.24
N CYS A 42 13.83 -3.48 -7.40
CA CYS A 42 12.43 -3.20 -7.08
C CYS A 42 12.04 -3.62 -5.65
N HIS A 43 12.96 -4.21 -4.88
CA HIS A 43 12.72 -4.56 -3.49
C HIS A 43 12.93 -3.31 -2.60
N TYR A 44 11.92 -2.46 -2.54
CA TYR A 44 12.01 -1.16 -1.89
C TYR A 44 12.01 -1.25 -0.36
N PRO A 45 12.71 -0.31 0.33
CA PRO A 45 12.72 -0.26 1.78
C PRO A 45 11.34 0.08 2.35
N ARG A 46 11.04 -0.46 3.52
CA ARG A 46 9.79 -0.15 4.26
C ARG A 46 9.87 1.17 5.01
N ARG A 47 11.06 1.52 5.51
CA ARG A 47 11.34 2.73 6.30
C ARG A 47 12.82 3.08 6.20
N TYR A 48 13.16 4.24 6.72
CA TYR A 48 14.53 4.68 6.88
C TYR A 48 14.84 4.89 8.35
N LEU A 49 16.08 4.66 8.71
CA LEU A 49 16.67 5.14 9.97
C LEU A 49 17.38 6.45 9.65
N ASP A 50 17.02 7.49 10.36
CA ASP A 50 17.58 8.83 10.18
C ASP A 50 18.71 9.03 11.21
N PHE A 51 19.95 9.03 10.74
CA PHE A 51 21.12 9.29 11.55
C PHE A 51 21.39 10.79 11.75
N SER A 52 20.71 11.66 10.99
CA SER A 52 20.85 13.11 11.16
C SER A 52 20.14 13.63 12.41
N LYS A 53 19.19 12.85 12.94
CA LYS A 53 18.41 13.17 14.14
C LYS A 53 18.52 12.04 15.18
N PRO A 54 19.72 11.81 15.76
CA PRO A 54 19.88 10.78 16.77
C PRO A 54 19.11 11.18 18.05
N TYR A 55 18.60 10.18 18.75
CA TYR A 55 18.05 10.38 20.09
C TYR A 55 19.17 10.58 21.11
N SER A 56 18.91 11.36 22.16
CA SER A 56 19.65 11.27 23.40
C SER A 56 19.43 9.90 24.05
N ILE A 57 20.36 9.45 24.88
CA ILE A 57 20.21 8.15 25.57
C ILE A 57 18.92 8.12 26.40
N ALA A 58 18.59 9.23 27.07
CA ALA A 58 17.41 9.33 27.93
C ALA A 58 16.09 9.24 27.14
N GLU A 59 16.01 9.88 25.96
CA GLU A 59 14.80 9.97 25.14
C GLU A 59 14.62 8.79 24.16
N ALA A 60 15.66 7.95 24.02
CA ALA A 60 15.59 6.80 23.11
C ALA A 60 14.42 5.88 23.48
N PRO A 61 13.53 5.54 22.52
CA PRO A 61 12.39 4.67 22.77
C PRO A 61 12.85 3.28 23.16
N SER A 62 12.23 2.70 24.21
CA SER A 62 12.55 1.35 24.66
C SER A 62 11.94 0.31 23.70
N ASP A 63 12.63 -0.81 23.54
CA ASP A 63 12.24 -1.97 22.72
C ASP A 63 11.98 -1.64 21.24
N THR A 64 12.49 -0.51 20.77
CA THR A 64 12.39 -0.05 19.39
C THR A 64 13.76 0.20 18.83
N GLU A 65 13.99 -0.15 17.57
CA GLU A 65 15.22 0.16 16.87
C GLU A 65 15.32 1.66 16.60
N CYS A 66 16.39 2.28 17.12
CA CYS A 66 16.65 3.71 17.00
C CYS A 66 18.15 3.97 16.84
N VAL A 67 18.49 5.23 16.61
CA VAL A 67 19.88 5.73 16.55
C VAL A 67 20.14 6.60 17.77
N VAL A 68 21.21 6.31 18.49
CA VAL A 68 21.68 7.08 19.65
C VAL A 68 23.09 7.60 19.35
N LYS A 69 23.36 8.88 19.60
CA LYS A 69 24.70 9.45 19.54
C LYS A 69 25.31 9.46 20.94
N ALA A 70 26.48 8.88 21.12
CA ALA A 70 27.15 8.81 22.42
C ALA A 70 28.68 8.73 22.29
N GLU A 71 29.38 9.26 23.29
CA GLU A 71 30.83 9.19 23.44
C GLU A 71 31.22 7.89 24.16
N VAL A 72 32.31 7.25 23.74
CA VAL A 72 32.81 6.02 24.36
C VAL A 72 33.73 6.37 25.56
N PHE A 73 33.26 6.10 26.77
CA PHE A 73 34.00 6.40 28.01
C PHE A 73 34.85 5.25 28.52
N ALA A 74 34.41 4.00 28.32
CA ALA A 74 35.11 2.84 28.86
C ALA A 74 35.03 1.62 27.96
N LYS A 75 36.12 0.85 27.93
CA LYS A 75 36.23 -0.45 27.27
C LYS A 75 36.76 -1.48 28.27
N PRO A 76 35.91 -2.08 29.10
CA PRO A 76 36.31 -2.97 30.18
C PRO A 76 36.94 -4.28 29.74
N GLY A 77 37.03 -4.54 28.44
CA GLY A 77 37.59 -5.77 27.88
C GLY A 77 36.60 -6.87 27.68
N GLY A 78 36.95 -7.86 26.84
CA GLY A 78 36.12 -8.99 26.51
C GLY A 78 36.15 -10.09 27.58
N ARG A 79 35.03 -10.80 27.72
CA ARG A 79 34.90 -12.01 28.55
C ARG A 79 34.44 -13.19 27.70
N ILE A 80 34.93 -14.38 28.03
CA ILE A 80 34.43 -15.63 27.46
C ILE A 80 33.38 -16.16 28.44
N LEU A 81 32.13 -16.31 27.94
CA LEU A 81 31.04 -16.85 28.70
C LEU A 81 31.05 -18.38 28.70
N PRO A 82 30.35 -19.07 29.65
CA PRO A 82 30.09 -20.48 29.57
C PRO A 82 29.49 -20.85 28.20
N GLY A 83 30.05 -21.89 27.54
CA GLY A 83 29.68 -22.26 26.17
C GLY A 83 30.52 -21.59 25.07
N GLY A 84 31.65 -20.92 25.42
CA GLY A 84 32.63 -20.42 24.44
C GLY A 84 32.25 -19.13 23.71
N ARG A 85 31.14 -18.50 24.07
CA ARG A 85 30.72 -17.20 23.47
C ARG A 85 31.57 -16.06 23.99
N ARG A 86 32.19 -15.34 23.10
CA ARG A 86 32.95 -14.11 23.47
C ARG A 86 31.99 -12.94 23.56
N MET A 87 32.05 -12.20 24.66
CA MET A 87 31.25 -11.01 24.93
C MET A 87 32.21 -9.81 25.08
N GLU A 88 32.04 -8.81 24.26
CA GLU A 88 32.73 -7.52 24.36
C GLU A 88 31.72 -6.48 24.86
N ARG A 89 32.18 -5.58 25.73
CA ARG A 89 31.34 -4.54 26.31
C ARG A 89 32.08 -3.19 26.28
N ILE A 90 31.32 -2.14 26.07
CA ILE A 90 31.74 -0.76 26.28
C ILE A 90 30.70 -0.02 27.11
N THR A 91 31.09 1.09 27.68
CA THR A 91 30.18 2.10 28.22
C THR A 91 30.35 3.35 27.38
N ALA A 92 29.26 3.78 26.81
CA ALA A 92 29.11 5.05 26.10
C ALA A 92 28.15 5.95 26.88
N GLY A 93 28.14 7.24 26.62
CA GLY A 93 27.26 8.19 27.30
C GLY A 93 27.11 9.48 26.54
N ASP A 94 26.10 10.22 26.94
CA ASP A 94 25.91 11.62 26.62
C ASP A 94 26.06 12.46 27.90
N ASP A 95 25.77 13.77 27.85
CA ASP A 95 25.92 14.69 29.00
C ASP A 95 25.09 14.30 30.23
N VAL A 96 24.09 13.44 30.09
CA VAL A 96 23.07 13.15 31.11
C VAL A 96 23.01 11.68 31.48
N SER A 97 23.23 10.76 30.53
CA SER A 97 22.92 9.35 30.67
C SER A 97 24.02 8.43 30.15
N SER A 98 24.02 7.18 30.59
CA SER A 98 24.95 6.15 30.10
C SER A 98 24.24 5.00 29.39
N LEU A 99 24.90 4.46 28.38
CA LEU A 99 24.49 3.33 27.57
C LEU A 99 25.51 2.20 27.66
N GLU A 100 25.10 1.06 28.16
CA GLU A 100 25.92 -0.14 28.13
C GLU A 100 25.72 -0.85 26.77
N VAL A 101 26.81 -0.96 26.01
CA VAL A 101 26.78 -1.58 24.68
C VAL A 101 27.52 -2.90 24.69
N THR A 102 26.87 -3.97 24.27
CA THR A 102 27.42 -5.33 24.30
C THR A 102 27.41 -5.96 22.92
N TRP A 103 28.53 -6.56 22.50
CA TRP A 103 28.60 -7.41 21.30
C TRP A 103 28.91 -8.85 21.68
N PHE A 104 28.24 -9.77 21.01
CA PHE A 104 28.53 -11.20 21.11
C PHE A 104 29.27 -11.69 19.86
N ASN A 105 30.35 -12.42 20.04
CA ASN A 105 31.16 -13.02 18.97
C ASN A 105 31.69 -12.03 17.91
N ASN A 106 31.82 -10.76 18.25
CA ASN A 106 32.33 -9.72 17.37
C ASN A 106 33.39 -8.82 18.05
N PRO A 107 34.62 -9.32 18.26
CA PRO A 107 35.68 -8.54 18.89
C PRO A 107 36.11 -7.33 18.06
N TYR A 108 35.97 -7.40 16.74
CA TYR A 108 36.38 -6.33 15.83
C TYR A 108 35.52 -5.06 15.96
N ALA A 109 34.28 -5.19 16.45
CA ALA A 109 33.42 -4.02 16.65
C ALA A 109 34.00 -3.05 17.67
N VAL A 110 34.53 -3.56 18.81
CA VAL A 110 35.11 -2.74 19.87
C VAL A 110 36.50 -2.23 19.52
N GLN A 111 37.30 -2.97 18.75
CA GLN A 111 38.65 -2.57 18.36
C GLN A 111 38.68 -1.26 17.54
N LYS A 112 37.64 -1.01 16.76
CA LYS A 112 37.51 0.17 15.88
C LYS A 112 37.04 1.43 16.60
N LEU A 113 36.59 1.31 17.85
CA LEU A 113 36.13 2.44 18.63
C LEU A 113 37.29 3.04 19.41
N GLU A 114 37.32 4.34 19.58
CA GLU A 114 38.32 5.07 20.34
C GLU A 114 37.66 5.69 21.58
N LEU A 115 38.43 5.76 22.69
CA LEU A 115 37.97 6.42 23.92
C LEU A 115 37.91 7.92 23.69
N GLY A 116 36.88 8.58 24.20
CA GLY A 116 36.69 10.02 24.06
C GLY A 116 36.13 10.42 22.68
N GLN A 117 35.74 9.47 21.85
CA GLN A 117 35.16 9.73 20.53
C GLN A 117 33.68 9.45 20.53
N GLU A 118 32.92 10.28 19.82
CA GLU A 118 31.49 10.10 19.59
C GLU A 118 31.23 9.17 18.43
N TYR A 119 30.21 8.34 18.59
CA TYR A 119 29.73 7.41 17.57
C TYR A 119 28.20 7.38 17.57
N TYR A 120 27.62 6.97 16.43
CA TYR A 120 26.20 6.67 16.30
C TYR A 120 26.00 5.17 16.46
N PHE A 121 25.22 4.81 17.47
CA PHE A 121 24.85 3.43 17.78
C PHE A 121 23.43 3.18 17.30
N GLN A 122 23.27 2.26 16.37
CA GLN A 122 21.98 1.85 15.84
C GLN A 122 21.60 0.48 16.39
N GLY A 123 20.48 0.39 17.04
CA GLY A 123 19.99 -0.86 17.60
C GLY A 123 18.77 -0.65 18.48
N THR A 124 18.31 -1.71 19.14
CA THR A 124 17.20 -1.65 20.08
C THR A 124 17.74 -1.28 21.47
N VAL A 125 17.25 -0.17 22.00
CA VAL A 125 17.55 0.23 23.38
C VAL A 125 16.64 -0.53 24.32
N THR A 126 17.22 -1.21 25.32
CA THR A 126 16.49 -1.97 26.35
C THR A 126 16.90 -1.48 27.74
N GLY A 127 16.15 -1.89 28.77
CA GLY A 127 16.41 -1.52 30.16
C GLY A 127 15.65 -0.27 30.60
N GLY A 128 15.69 0.00 31.92
CA GLY A 128 15.04 1.17 32.53
C GLY A 128 15.87 2.44 32.39
N MET A 129 15.32 3.60 32.82
CA MET A 129 15.96 4.92 32.69
C MET A 129 17.36 4.99 33.35
N LEU A 130 17.61 4.21 34.41
CA LEU A 130 18.89 4.20 35.13
C LEU A 130 19.95 3.28 34.49
N ARG A 131 19.55 2.37 33.62
CA ARG A 131 20.47 1.42 32.97
C ARG A 131 19.97 1.06 31.58
N ARG A 132 20.35 1.89 30.63
CA ARG A 132 20.07 1.66 29.22
C ARG A 132 21.10 0.70 28.63
N GLN A 133 20.63 -0.23 27.81
CA GLN A 133 21.47 -1.25 27.18
C GLN A 133 21.16 -1.39 25.71
N MET A 134 22.18 -1.72 24.91
CA MET A 134 22.04 -2.04 23.50
C MET A 134 22.91 -3.25 23.16
N VAL A 135 22.33 -4.21 22.44
CA VAL A 135 23.00 -5.47 22.10
C VAL A 135 23.26 -5.53 20.61
N ASN A 136 24.53 -5.83 20.24
CA ASN A 136 24.97 -5.94 18.85
C ASN A 136 24.58 -4.75 17.95
N PRO A 137 24.74 -3.49 18.38
CA PRO A 137 24.42 -2.37 17.52
C PRO A 137 25.35 -2.29 16.32
N GLN A 138 24.85 -1.70 15.25
CA GLN A 138 25.69 -1.14 14.20
C GLN A 138 26.27 0.19 14.68
N VAL A 139 27.52 0.48 14.30
CA VAL A 139 28.19 1.71 14.71
C VAL A 139 28.65 2.47 13.48
N ARG A 140 28.43 3.79 13.48
CA ARG A 140 28.88 4.71 12.44
C ARG A 140 29.65 5.89 13.03
N THR A 141 30.57 6.40 12.25
CA THR A 141 31.30 7.66 12.54
C THR A 141 30.55 8.85 11.94
N ASP A 142 30.85 10.08 12.40
CA ASP A 142 30.32 11.31 11.82
C ASP A 142 30.54 11.40 10.30
N ALA A 143 31.72 11.00 9.82
CA ALA A 143 32.03 11.01 8.39
C ALA A 143 31.09 10.07 7.59
N GLN A 144 30.77 8.91 8.14
CA GLN A 144 29.83 7.96 7.50
C GLN A 144 28.39 8.45 7.51
N VAL A 145 27.97 9.10 8.59
CA VAL A 145 26.63 9.70 8.69
C VAL A 145 26.50 10.89 7.74
N SER A 146 27.50 11.77 7.69
CA SER A 146 27.51 12.91 6.76
C SER A 146 27.45 12.50 5.31
N SER A 147 28.05 11.36 4.95
CA SER A 147 28.00 10.85 3.56
C SER A 147 26.69 10.12 3.22
N SER A 148 26.01 9.56 4.21
CA SER A 148 24.76 8.81 4.02
C SER A 148 23.92 8.87 5.32
N PRO A 149 23.14 9.95 5.51
CA PRO A 149 22.40 10.15 6.75
C PRO A 149 21.20 9.22 6.92
N PHE A 150 20.74 8.61 5.84
CA PHE A 150 19.60 7.69 5.87
C PHE A 150 20.05 6.25 5.60
N GLU A 151 19.58 5.33 6.43
CA GLU A 151 19.73 3.89 6.18
C GLU A 151 18.40 3.25 5.83
N ALA A 152 18.35 2.66 4.66
CA ALA A 152 17.17 1.94 4.18
C ALA A 152 17.00 0.62 4.94
N VAL A 153 15.79 0.39 5.50
CA VAL A 153 15.40 -0.84 6.20
C VAL A 153 14.51 -1.66 5.29
N TYR A 154 15.03 -2.79 4.84
CA TYR A 154 14.35 -3.69 3.90
C TYR A 154 13.49 -4.75 4.61
N PRO A 155 12.43 -5.24 3.94
CA PRO A 155 11.82 -6.50 4.31
C PRO A 155 12.86 -7.61 4.29
N GLN A 156 12.90 -8.42 5.34
CA GLN A 156 13.91 -9.46 5.52
C GLN A 156 13.28 -10.82 5.78
N THR A 157 14.08 -11.89 5.63
CA THR A 157 13.69 -13.25 5.97
C THR A 157 14.77 -13.90 6.85
N GLU A 158 14.50 -15.07 7.38
CA GLU A 158 15.45 -15.79 8.23
C GLU A 158 16.81 -15.97 7.54
N GLY A 159 17.85 -15.52 8.20
CA GLY A 159 19.23 -15.58 7.71
C GLY A 159 19.61 -14.60 6.60
N LEU A 160 18.71 -13.68 6.19
CA LEU A 160 19.01 -12.59 5.26
C LEU A 160 18.58 -11.25 5.88
N THR A 161 19.56 -10.53 6.41
CA THR A 161 19.34 -9.26 7.11
C THR A 161 19.16 -8.08 6.15
N SER A 162 18.48 -7.02 6.62
CA SER A 162 18.35 -5.75 5.88
C SER A 162 19.70 -5.19 5.42
N SER A 163 20.72 -5.24 6.28
CA SER A 163 22.08 -4.79 5.94
C SER A 163 22.73 -5.61 4.81
N ALA A 164 22.50 -6.93 4.77
CA ALA A 164 22.98 -7.78 3.68
C ALA A 164 22.26 -7.44 2.35
N ILE A 165 20.94 -7.21 2.40
CA ILE A 165 20.17 -6.75 1.24
C ILE A 165 20.69 -5.39 0.75
N ALA A 166 20.84 -4.42 1.67
CA ALA A 166 21.35 -3.09 1.36
C ALA A 166 22.73 -3.14 0.66
N LYS A 167 23.62 -4.04 1.11
CA LYS A 167 24.93 -4.25 0.48
C LYS A 167 24.80 -4.74 -0.96
N CYS A 168 23.87 -5.65 -1.23
CA CYS A 168 23.62 -6.16 -2.58
C CYS A 168 23.01 -5.10 -3.47
N VAL A 169 22.02 -4.33 -2.97
CA VAL A 169 21.38 -3.23 -3.70
C VAL A 169 22.41 -2.17 -4.09
N ARG A 170 23.28 -1.73 -3.15
CA ARG A 170 24.32 -0.73 -3.45
C ARG A 170 25.24 -1.11 -4.59
N GLN A 171 25.52 -2.39 -4.79
CA GLN A 171 26.31 -2.86 -5.94
C GLN A 171 25.60 -2.64 -7.28
N LEU A 172 24.27 -2.60 -7.27
CA LEU A 172 23.44 -2.43 -8.48
C LEU A 172 23.07 -0.99 -8.77
N LEU A 173 23.16 -0.08 -7.80
CA LEU A 173 22.81 1.34 -8.01
C LEU A 173 23.54 2.00 -9.19
N PRO A 174 24.80 1.69 -9.54
CA PRO A 174 25.43 2.17 -10.75
C PRO A 174 24.79 1.66 -12.05
N HIS A 175 23.97 0.62 -11.96
CA HIS A 175 23.35 -0.06 -13.10
C HIS A 175 21.81 0.10 -13.14
N VAL A 176 21.27 1.12 -12.47
CA VAL A 176 19.81 1.34 -12.43
C VAL A 176 19.19 1.64 -13.80
N GLU A 177 19.99 2.05 -14.77
CA GLU A 177 19.59 2.24 -16.18
C GLU A 177 19.17 0.91 -16.84
N LEU A 178 19.47 -0.22 -16.24
CA LEU A 178 18.91 -1.52 -16.65
C LEU A 178 17.38 -1.57 -16.52
N LEU A 179 16.79 -0.74 -15.63
CA LEU A 179 15.34 -0.62 -15.49
C LEU A 179 14.80 0.41 -16.49
N PRO A 180 14.03 -0.03 -17.49
CA PRO A 180 13.42 0.91 -18.43
C PRO A 180 12.40 1.81 -17.72
N ASP A 181 12.31 3.07 -18.15
CA ASP A 181 11.26 3.96 -17.66
C ASP A 181 10.00 3.78 -18.53
N PRO A 182 8.91 3.25 -17.96
CA PRO A 182 7.67 3.03 -18.70
C PRO A 182 6.87 4.31 -18.91
N LEU A 183 7.22 5.43 -18.22
CA LEU A 183 6.47 6.67 -18.32
C LEU A 183 7.04 7.59 -19.43
N PRO A 184 6.18 8.09 -20.35
CA PRO A 184 6.60 9.06 -21.33
C PRO A 184 7.13 10.36 -20.70
N PRO A 185 8.14 11.03 -21.29
CA PRO A 185 8.71 12.27 -20.76
C PRO A 185 7.68 13.38 -20.50
N GLY A 186 6.63 13.45 -21.31
CA GLY A 186 5.53 14.41 -21.13
C GLY A 186 4.75 14.19 -19.82
N MET A 187 4.59 12.93 -19.39
CA MET A 187 3.96 12.60 -18.09
C MET A 187 4.87 12.97 -16.93
N LEU A 188 6.16 12.65 -17.03
CA LEU A 188 7.13 13.02 -15.99
C LEU A 188 7.10 14.54 -15.74
N LYS A 189 7.12 15.34 -16.80
CA LYS A 189 7.04 16.81 -16.71
C LYS A 189 5.69 17.29 -16.15
N LYS A 190 4.56 16.78 -16.68
CA LYS A 190 3.22 17.19 -16.28
C LYS A 190 2.96 16.95 -14.79
N TYR A 191 3.37 15.81 -14.27
CA TYR A 191 3.12 15.41 -12.90
C TYR A 191 4.31 15.64 -11.96
N ARG A 192 5.39 16.27 -12.45
CA ARG A 192 6.62 16.57 -11.69
C ARG A 192 7.17 15.30 -11.03
N LEU A 193 7.34 14.25 -11.81
CA LEU A 193 7.86 12.96 -11.37
C LEU A 193 9.34 12.81 -11.73
N LEU A 194 10.10 12.13 -10.87
CA LEU A 194 11.48 11.76 -11.18
C LEU A 194 11.53 10.73 -12.33
N PRO A 195 12.61 10.70 -13.15
CA PRO A 195 12.92 9.56 -13.98
C PRO A 195 13.05 8.27 -13.15
N LYS A 196 12.79 7.12 -13.76
CA LYS A 196 12.81 5.81 -13.05
C LYS A 196 14.16 5.55 -12.36
N ALA A 197 15.26 5.75 -13.08
CA ALA A 197 16.60 5.53 -12.56
C ALA A 197 16.88 6.40 -11.30
N ASP A 198 16.54 7.70 -11.36
CA ASP A 198 16.73 8.62 -10.25
C ASP A 198 15.85 8.26 -9.05
N ALA A 199 14.59 7.88 -9.31
CA ALA A 199 13.69 7.44 -8.27
C ALA A 199 14.19 6.15 -7.57
N VAL A 200 14.74 5.20 -8.33
CA VAL A 200 15.30 3.96 -7.77
C VAL A 200 16.58 4.26 -6.98
N ARG A 201 17.44 5.14 -7.43
CA ARG A 201 18.60 5.57 -6.62
C ARG A 201 18.16 6.22 -5.31
N ALA A 202 17.26 7.19 -5.41
CA ALA A 202 16.79 7.96 -4.27
C ALA A 202 15.97 7.14 -3.26
N ILE A 203 15.18 6.15 -3.69
CA ILE A 203 14.44 5.28 -2.75
C ILE A 203 15.37 4.35 -1.97
N HIS A 204 16.52 3.98 -2.52
CA HIS A 204 17.48 3.12 -1.84
C HIS A 204 18.52 3.88 -1.01
N CYS A 205 18.92 5.06 -1.47
CA CYS A 205 19.96 5.90 -0.85
C CYS A 205 19.58 7.38 -0.94
N PRO A 206 18.55 7.84 -0.23
CA PRO A 206 18.14 9.23 -0.26
C PRO A 206 19.15 10.11 0.45
N ALA A 207 19.40 11.32 -0.07
CA ALA A 207 20.18 12.33 0.59
C ALA A 207 19.33 13.18 1.57
N SER A 208 18.01 13.23 1.38
CA SER A 208 17.06 13.93 2.25
C SER A 208 15.70 13.22 2.32
N GLU A 209 14.87 13.64 3.29
CA GLU A 209 13.48 13.16 3.39
C GLU A 209 12.66 13.55 2.16
N GLU A 210 12.89 14.73 1.61
CA GLU A 210 12.21 15.24 0.42
C GLU A 210 12.54 14.39 -0.81
N GLU A 211 13.80 13.99 -0.94
CA GLU A 211 14.24 13.11 -2.04
C GLU A 211 13.61 11.72 -1.91
N ALA A 212 13.59 11.15 -0.72
CA ALA A 212 12.91 9.88 -0.44
C ALA A 212 11.41 9.95 -0.74
N PHE A 213 10.76 11.07 -0.38
CA PHE A 213 9.35 11.32 -0.68
C PHE A 213 9.10 11.44 -2.19
N ALA A 214 9.92 12.20 -2.91
CA ALA A 214 9.80 12.36 -4.36
C ALA A 214 9.98 11.02 -5.09
N ALA A 215 10.95 10.21 -4.68
CA ALA A 215 11.18 8.87 -5.19
C ALA A 215 9.98 7.95 -4.94
N ARG A 216 9.49 7.91 -3.70
CA ARG A 216 8.31 7.12 -3.32
C ARG A 216 7.08 7.52 -4.11
N ARG A 217 6.83 8.83 -4.27
CA ARG A 217 5.72 9.36 -5.08
C ARG A 217 5.79 8.87 -6.52
N ARG A 218 6.99 8.88 -7.14
CA ARG A 218 7.19 8.39 -8.50
C ARG A 218 6.84 6.89 -8.62
N LEU A 219 7.30 6.07 -7.69
CA LEU A 219 7.09 4.63 -7.71
C LEU A 219 5.64 4.25 -7.46
N ILE A 220 4.98 4.91 -6.49
CA ILE A 220 3.53 4.74 -6.23
C ILE A 220 2.71 5.15 -7.47
N TYR A 221 3.06 6.27 -8.12
CA TYR A 221 2.36 6.71 -9.32
C TYR A 221 2.40 5.66 -10.43
N GLU A 222 3.59 5.07 -10.67
CA GLU A 222 3.75 4.00 -11.67
C GLU A 222 2.91 2.77 -11.33
N GLU A 223 2.98 2.29 -10.11
CA GLU A 223 2.23 1.10 -9.67
C GLU A 223 0.72 1.30 -9.82
N LEU A 224 0.21 2.44 -9.34
CA LEU A 224 -1.22 2.76 -9.45
C LEU A 224 -1.64 2.98 -10.91
N LEU A 225 -0.78 3.58 -11.75
CA LEU A 225 -1.09 3.73 -13.17
C LEU A 225 -1.21 2.38 -13.88
N VAL A 226 -0.27 1.46 -13.64
CA VAL A 226 -0.31 0.11 -14.21
C VAL A 226 -1.59 -0.61 -13.79
N LEU A 227 -1.95 -0.52 -12.51
CA LEU A 227 -3.20 -1.08 -11.99
C LEU A 227 -4.42 -0.47 -12.68
N GLN A 228 -4.48 0.87 -12.81
CA GLN A 228 -5.60 1.56 -13.47
C GLN A 228 -5.71 1.22 -14.96
N LEU A 229 -4.58 1.09 -15.65
CA LEU A 229 -4.56 0.66 -17.05
C LEU A 229 -5.06 -0.80 -17.19
N GLY A 230 -4.66 -1.68 -16.27
CA GLY A 230 -5.14 -3.05 -16.23
C GLY A 230 -6.65 -3.12 -16.03
N ILE A 231 -7.19 -2.40 -15.05
CA ILE A 231 -8.62 -2.31 -14.79
C ILE A 231 -9.35 -1.70 -15.99
N GLY A 232 -8.81 -0.62 -16.58
CA GLY A 232 -9.39 0.02 -17.77
C GLY A 232 -9.46 -0.93 -18.96
N ARG A 233 -8.40 -1.72 -19.19
CA ARG A 233 -8.38 -2.74 -20.23
C ARG A 233 -9.42 -3.84 -20.00
N MET A 234 -9.55 -4.32 -18.76
CA MET A 234 -10.57 -5.31 -18.39
C MET A 234 -11.98 -4.77 -18.60
N LYS A 235 -12.25 -3.52 -18.22
CA LYS A 235 -13.54 -2.86 -18.45
C LYS A 235 -13.86 -2.74 -19.95
N ASN A 236 -12.89 -2.34 -20.76
CA ASN A 236 -13.08 -2.21 -22.20
C ASN A 236 -13.31 -3.57 -22.89
N HIS A 237 -12.70 -4.65 -22.42
CA HIS A 237 -12.99 -6.00 -22.90
C HIS A 237 -14.36 -6.53 -22.43
N GLY A 238 -14.84 -6.09 -21.26
CA GLY A 238 -16.19 -6.40 -20.76
C GLY A 238 -17.28 -5.48 -21.34
N ALA A 239 -16.92 -4.33 -21.85
CA ALA A 239 -17.85 -3.34 -22.43
C ALA A 239 -18.42 -3.75 -23.80
N ALA A 240 -18.07 -4.93 -24.33
CA ALA A 240 -18.78 -5.56 -25.45
C ALA A 240 -20.18 -6.09 -25.06
N SER A 241 -20.60 -5.97 -23.79
CA SER A 241 -22.00 -6.13 -23.41
C SER A 241 -22.78 -4.91 -23.89
N THR A 242 -23.43 -5.05 -25.00
CA THR A 242 -24.42 -4.09 -25.49
C THR A 242 -25.47 -3.87 -24.40
N GLY A 243 -25.45 -2.69 -23.78
CA GLY A 243 -26.53 -2.25 -22.91
C GLY A 243 -27.82 -2.13 -23.75
N ALA A 244 -28.98 -2.19 -23.11
CA ALA A 244 -30.21 -1.72 -23.73
C ALA A 244 -30.25 -0.19 -23.50
N PRO A 245 -29.94 0.64 -24.51
CA PRO A 245 -29.97 2.09 -24.32
C PRO A 245 -31.38 2.53 -23.95
N MET A 246 -31.49 3.23 -22.83
CA MET A 246 -32.76 3.77 -22.36
C MET A 246 -32.88 5.20 -22.85
N GLN A 247 -34.12 5.62 -23.20
CA GLN A 247 -34.35 7.02 -23.46
C GLN A 247 -33.98 7.82 -22.20
N LYS A 248 -33.13 8.86 -22.33
CA LYS A 248 -32.74 9.69 -21.19
C LYS A 248 -33.98 10.32 -20.57
N ALA A 249 -34.28 9.96 -19.32
CA ALA A 249 -35.42 10.48 -18.59
C ALA A 249 -35.09 11.86 -17.99
N ASP A 250 -36.09 12.75 -17.99
CA ASP A 250 -36.05 13.93 -17.13
C ASP A 250 -36.43 13.52 -15.70
N ALA A 251 -35.56 13.74 -14.76
CA ALA A 251 -35.77 13.39 -13.35
C ALA A 251 -36.64 14.40 -12.59
N SER A 252 -37.04 15.52 -13.19
CA SER A 252 -37.87 16.55 -12.55
C SER A 252 -39.15 16.00 -11.92
N PRO A 253 -39.94 15.16 -12.59
CA PRO A 253 -41.14 14.58 -11.97
C PRO A 253 -40.87 13.72 -10.73
N PHE A 254 -39.71 13.05 -10.69
CA PHE A 254 -39.32 12.28 -9.51
C PHE A 254 -38.95 13.19 -8.34
N TRP A 255 -38.22 14.28 -8.62
CA TRP A 255 -37.83 15.26 -7.60
C TRP A 255 -39.04 16.03 -7.04
N ASP A 256 -40.00 16.36 -7.87
CA ASP A 256 -41.20 17.12 -7.48
C ASP A 256 -42.15 16.31 -6.59
N ALA A 257 -42.10 14.99 -6.69
CA ALA A 257 -42.86 14.08 -5.84
C ALA A 257 -42.27 13.87 -4.44
N LEU A 258 -41.05 14.35 -4.17
CA LEU A 258 -40.42 14.19 -2.87
C LEU A 258 -40.93 15.23 -1.87
N PRO A 259 -41.07 14.86 -0.58
CA PRO A 259 -41.45 15.82 0.50
C PRO A 259 -40.29 16.72 0.93
N PHE A 260 -39.13 16.65 0.30
CA PHE A 260 -37.92 17.41 0.60
C PHE A 260 -37.12 17.69 -0.68
N SER A 261 -36.27 18.70 -0.64
CA SER A 261 -35.38 19.02 -1.79
C SER A 261 -34.11 18.16 -1.75
N PRO A 262 -33.75 17.48 -2.87
CA PRO A 262 -32.49 16.75 -2.99
C PRO A 262 -31.30 17.71 -2.99
N THR A 263 -30.15 17.24 -2.50
CA THR A 263 -28.90 18.01 -2.51
C THR A 263 -28.35 18.16 -3.94
N GLY A 264 -27.53 19.18 -4.17
CA GLY A 264 -26.88 19.36 -5.46
C GLY A 264 -25.99 18.17 -5.86
N ALA A 265 -25.40 17.45 -4.90
CA ALA A 265 -24.60 16.24 -5.15
C ALA A 265 -25.50 15.08 -5.62
N GLN A 266 -26.67 14.88 -5.01
CA GLN A 266 -27.62 13.86 -5.42
C GLN A 266 -28.15 14.13 -6.83
N ARG A 267 -28.50 15.38 -7.14
CA ARG A 267 -28.94 15.77 -8.50
C ARG A 267 -27.87 15.47 -9.56
N ARG A 268 -26.61 15.86 -9.30
CA ARG A 268 -25.49 15.56 -10.22
C ARG A 268 -25.27 14.05 -10.39
N ALA A 269 -25.28 13.29 -9.31
CA ALA A 269 -25.10 11.83 -9.39
C ALA A 269 -26.19 11.16 -10.23
N VAL A 270 -27.45 11.58 -10.05
CA VAL A 270 -28.58 11.05 -10.87
C VAL A 270 -28.41 11.45 -12.33
N GLU A 271 -28.08 12.71 -12.64
CA GLU A 271 -27.88 13.15 -14.02
C GLU A 271 -26.79 12.37 -14.74
N GLU A 272 -25.68 12.08 -14.05
CA GLU A 272 -24.62 11.22 -14.58
C GLU A 272 -25.10 9.79 -14.82
N ILE A 273 -25.85 9.22 -13.88
CA ILE A 273 -26.44 7.87 -14.01
C ILE A 273 -27.40 7.81 -15.20
N LEU A 274 -28.29 8.78 -15.33
CA LEU A 274 -29.25 8.83 -16.44
C LEU A 274 -28.55 8.99 -17.80
N THR A 275 -27.44 9.72 -17.83
CA THR A 275 -26.63 9.85 -19.03
C THR A 275 -25.95 8.53 -19.41
N ASP A 276 -25.40 7.79 -18.43
CA ASP A 276 -24.81 6.49 -18.66
C ASP A 276 -25.86 5.45 -19.11
N MET A 277 -27.06 5.47 -18.49
CA MET A 277 -28.17 4.56 -18.85
C MET A 277 -28.68 4.80 -20.27
N ALA A 278 -28.55 6.00 -20.81
CA ALA A 278 -28.90 6.33 -22.18
C ALA A 278 -27.80 5.91 -23.18
N GLY A 279 -26.64 5.49 -22.74
CA GLY A 279 -25.54 5.05 -23.58
C GLY A 279 -25.73 3.65 -24.17
N GLU A 280 -24.97 3.34 -25.21
CA GLU A 280 -24.96 2.02 -25.87
C GLU A 280 -24.27 0.92 -25.05
N THR A 281 -23.51 1.28 -24.04
CA THR A 281 -22.77 0.35 -23.16
C THR A 281 -23.46 0.23 -21.82
N SER A 282 -23.48 -0.98 -21.24
CA SER A 282 -24.03 -1.19 -19.91
C SER A 282 -23.31 -0.35 -18.86
N MET A 283 -24.06 0.45 -18.10
CA MET A 283 -23.52 1.24 -16.99
C MET A 283 -22.96 0.32 -15.89
N ASN A 284 -21.75 0.62 -15.44
CA ASN A 284 -21.14 0.03 -14.25
C ASN A 284 -20.55 1.16 -13.40
N ARG A 285 -21.31 1.64 -12.41
CA ARG A 285 -20.98 2.81 -11.61
C ARG A 285 -21.00 2.50 -10.12
N LEU A 286 -19.98 2.93 -9.41
CA LEU A 286 -19.93 2.90 -7.95
C LEU A 286 -20.45 4.22 -7.38
N LEU A 287 -21.53 4.16 -6.58
CA LEU A 287 -22.02 5.31 -5.82
C LEU A 287 -21.43 5.31 -4.41
N GLN A 288 -20.57 6.27 -4.11
CA GLN A 288 -19.92 6.43 -2.82
C GLN A 288 -20.47 7.64 -2.06
N GLY A 289 -20.59 7.51 -0.75
CA GLY A 289 -21.01 8.59 0.16
C GLY A 289 -21.13 8.07 1.59
N ASP A 290 -21.16 8.99 2.55
CA ASP A 290 -21.30 8.67 3.97
C ASP A 290 -22.64 7.98 4.31
N VAL A 291 -22.73 7.40 5.50
CA VAL A 291 -23.98 6.88 6.04
C VAL A 291 -24.96 8.05 6.17
N GLY A 292 -26.18 7.88 5.68
CA GLY A 292 -27.20 8.94 5.69
C GLY A 292 -27.11 9.95 4.55
N SER A 293 -26.12 9.86 3.63
CA SER A 293 -26.01 10.78 2.47
C SER A 293 -27.13 10.65 1.42
N GLY A 294 -28.04 9.70 1.60
CA GLY A 294 -29.17 9.48 0.69
C GLY A 294 -28.84 8.65 -0.55
N LYS A 295 -27.87 7.74 -0.50
CA LYS A 295 -27.54 6.82 -1.61
C LYS A 295 -28.76 6.05 -2.12
N THR A 296 -29.64 5.62 -1.24
CA THR A 296 -30.90 4.94 -1.59
C THR A 296 -31.83 5.81 -2.42
N LEU A 297 -31.84 7.14 -2.20
CA LEU A 297 -32.63 8.08 -3.00
C LEU A 297 -32.09 8.17 -4.43
N VAL A 298 -30.77 8.20 -4.60
CA VAL A 298 -30.12 8.20 -5.92
C VAL A 298 -30.44 6.90 -6.66
N ALA A 299 -30.40 5.76 -5.97
CA ALA A 299 -30.78 4.48 -6.52
C ALA A 299 -32.28 4.43 -6.91
N ALA A 300 -33.16 5.01 -6.08
CA ALA A 300 -34.59 5.11 -6.36
C ALA A 300 -34.86 5.93 -7.64
N ALA A 301 -34.16 7.04 -7.86
CA ALA A 301 -34.27 7.83 -9.07
C ALA A 301 -33.84 7.05 -10.33
N ALA A 302 -32.75 6.29 -10.24
CA ALA A 302 -32.30 5.42 -11.33
C ALA A 302 -33.31 4.30 -11.63
N ILE A 303 -33.84 3.65 -10.60
CA ILE A 303 -34.88 2.62 -10.70
C ILE A 303 -36.14 3.21 -11.35
N TRP A 304 -36.58 4.38 -10.89
CA TRP A 304 -37.74 5.10 -11.46
C TRP A 304 -37.53 5.35 -12.96
N ALA A 305 -36.36 5.86 -13.35
CA ALA A 305 -36.08 6.11 -14.76
C ALA A 305 -36.02 4.83 -15.59
N CYS A 306 -35.49 3.74 -15.08
CA CYS A 306 -35.46 2.44 -15.69
C CYS A 306 -36.90 1.93 -16.00
N ILE A 307 -37.77 1.99 -14.99
CA ILE A 307 -39.17 1.55 -15.13
C ILE A 307 -39.93 2.47 -16.09
N ARG A 308 -39.72 3.77 -16.07
CA ARG A 308 -40.32 4.72 -17.03
C ARG A 308 -39.89 4.47 -18.47
N ALA A 309 -38.68 3.91 -18.67
CA ALA A 309 -38.19 3.48 -19.98
C ALA A 309 -38.74 2.13 -20.44
N GLY A 310 -39.64 1.49 -19.66
CA GLY A 310 -40.28 0.22 -20.00
C GLY A 310 -39.47 -1.02 -19.62
N TYR A 311 -38.52 -0.90 -18.71
CA TYR A 311 -37.72 -2.03 -18.22
C TYR A 311 -38.04 -2.35 -16.77
N GLN A 312 -37.76 -3.58 -16.36
CA GLN A 312 -37.77 -3.97 -14.95
C GLN A 312 -36.46 -3.60 -14.26
N ALA A 313 -36.54 -3.30 -12.96
CA ALA A 313 -35.40 -3.06 -12.12
C ALA A 313 -35.23 -4.18 -11.07
N ALA A 314 -33.98 -4.47 -10.68
CA ALA A 314 -33.67 -5.35 -9.56
C ALA A 314 -32.71 -4.69 -8.61
N LEU A 315 -32.98 -4.78 -7.29
CA LEU A 315 -32.07 -4.33 -6.23
C LEU A 315 -31.67 -5.53 -5.36
N LEU A 316 -30.38 -5.76 -5.24
CA LEU A 316 -29.81 -6.82 -4.41
C LEU A 316 -29.42 -6.27 -3.05
N ALA A 317 -29.77 -6.98 -1.98
CA ALA A 317 -29.38 -6.62 -0.62
C ALA A 317 -28.70 -7.81 0.08
N PRO A 318 -27.66 -7.58 0.91
CA PRO A 318 -26.87 -8.65 1.52
C PRO A 318 -27.56 -9.33 2.70
N THR A 319 -28.66 -8.79 3.24
CA THR A 319 -29.42 -9.38 4.34
C THR A 319 -30.94 -9.20 4.13
N GLU A 320 -31.75 -10.14 4.65
CA GLU A 320 -33.21 -10.04 4.59
C GLU A 320 -33.76 -8.76 5.26
N ILE A 321 -33.12 -8.33 6.37
CA ILE A 321 -33.51 -7.12 7.09
C ILE A 321 -33.32 -5.89 6.18
N LEU A 322 -32.17 -5.79 5.51
CA LEU A 322 -31.91 -4.69 4.58
C LEU A 322 -32.82 -4.75 3.35
N ALA A 323 -33.07 -5.94 2.80
CA ALA A 323 -34.00 -6.10 1.71
C ALA A 323 -35.40 -5.61 2.09
N SER A 324 -35.89 -5.98 3.28
CA SER A 324 -37.21 -5.55 3.78
C SER A 324 -37.25 -4.04 4.02
N GLN A 325 -36.23 -3.46 4.62
CA GLN A 325 -36.15 -1.99 4.83
C GLN A 325 -36.09 -1.23 3.50
N HIS A 326 -35.32 -1.71 2.53
CA HIS A 326 -35.28 -1.10 1.20
C HIS A 326 -36.61 -1.25 0.47
N ALA A 327 -37.30 -2.41 0.58
CA ALA A 327 -38.61 -2.62 -0.02
C ALA A 327 -39.64 -1.61 0.51
N GLU A 328 -39.69 -1.40 1.83
CA GLU A 328 -40.59 -0.44 2.45
C GLU A 328 -40.28 1.00 2.00
N ASN A 329 -39.00 1.40 2.03
CA ASN A 329 -38.59 2.74 1.64
C ASN A 329 -38.82 3.00 0.14
N LEU A 330 -38.46 2.06 -0.73
CA LEU A 330 -38.63 2.20 -2.18
C LEU A 330 -40.11 2.16 -2.56
N ASN A 331 -40.93 1.31 -1.92
CA ASN A 331 -42.39 1.30 -2.14
C ASN A 331 -43.01 2.68 -1.84
N ARG A 332 -42.56 3.35 -0.74
CA ARG A 332 -43.04 4.69 -0.41
C ARG A 332 -42.61 5.74 -1.43
N LEU A 333 -41.35 5.68 -1.89
CA LEU A 333 -40.79 6.63 -2.87
C LEU A 333 -41.40 6.45 -4.28
N LEU A 334 -41.74 5.22 -4.66
CA LEU A 334 -42.22 4.86 -5.98
C LEU A 334 -43.76 4.77 -6.09
N ALA A 335 -44.45 4.74 -4.93
CA ALA A 335 -45.93 4.70 -4.88
C ALA A 335 -46.63 5.85 -5.64
N PRO A 336 -46.12 7.13 -5.59
CA PRO A 336 -46.75 8.22 -6.36
C PRO A 336 -46.80 7.97 -7.88
N PHE A 337 -45.95 7.06 -8.37
CA PHE A 337 -45.83 6.71 -9.79
C PHE A 337 -46.57 5.42 -10.15
N GLY A 338 -47.25 4.78 -9.20
CA GLY A 338 -47.94 3.52 -9.38
C GLY A 338 -47.05 2.31 -9.61
N MET A 339 -45.76 2.40 -9.26
CA MET A 339 -44.81 1.31 -9.47
C MET A 339 -44.92 0.23 -8.40
N ARG A 340 -44.84 -1.03 -8.81
CA ARG A 340 -45.09 -2.21 -8.00
C ARG A 340 -43.75 -2.83 -7.55
N VAL A 341 -43.55 -2.93 -6.25
CA VAL A 341 -42.33 -3.46 -5.64
C VAL A 341 -42.57 -4.89 -5.14
N ALA A 342 -41.79 -5.84 -5.61
CA ALA A 342 -41.81 -7.23 -5.17
C ALA A 342 -40.59 -7.54 -4.29
N LEU A 343 -40.80 -8.15 -3.13
CA LEU A 343 -39.73 -8.60 -2.22
C LEU A 343 -39.54 -10.10 -2.31
N LEU A 344 -38.32 -10.55 -2.55
CA LEU A 344 -37.92 -11.95 -2.61
C LEU A 344 -36.81 -12.23 -1.60
N THR A 345 -37.12 -12.97 -0.53
CA THR A 345 -36.14 -13.32 0.51
C THR A 345 -35.97 -14.83 0.65
N GLY A 346 -34.84 -15.26 1.23
CA GLY A 346 -34.52 -16.68 1.46
C GLY A 346 -35.49 -17.37 2.44
N GLY A 347 -36.02 -16.65 3.43
CA GLY A 347 -36.96 -17.15 4.44
C GLY A 347 -38.39 -17.30 3.95
N MET A 348 -38.72 -16.93 2.73
CA MET A 348 -40.09 -17.06 2.19
C MET A 348 -40.52 -18.50 2.04
N LYS A 349 -41.78 -18.78 2.46
CA LYS A 349 -42.42 -20.08 2.21
C LYS A 349 -42.59 -20.34 0.70
N ALA A 350 -42.64 -21.62 0.28
CA ALA A 350 -42.63 -22.01 -1.11
C ALA A 350 -43.80 -21.42 -1.94
N ALA A 351 -45.01 -21.31 -1.38
CA ALA A 351 -46.16 -20.80 -2.09
C ALA A 351 -46.06 -19.28 -2.37
N PRO A 352 -45.84 -18.39 -1.36
CA PRO A 352 -45.58 -16.97 -1.59
C PRO A 352 -44.40 -16.72 -2.54
N ARG A 353 -43.31 -17.48 -2.38
CA ARG A 353 -42.13 -17.37 -3.26
C ARG A 353 -42.45 -17.63 -4.73
N ARG A 354 -43.27 -18.68 -5.01
CA ARG A 354 -43.72 -18.95 -6.38
C ARG A 354 -44.57 -17.82 -6.95
N THR A 355 -45.50 -17.27 -6.16
CA THR A 355 -46.36 -16.15 -6.59
C THR A 355 -45.50 -14.91 -6.92
N THR A 356 -44.51 -14.57 -6.05
CA THR A 356 -43.63 -13.44 -6.30
C THR A 356 -42.77 -13.64 -7.54
N LEU A 357 -42.23 -14.85 -7.74
CA LEU A 357 -41.43 -15.16 -8.93
C LEU A 357 -42.28 -15.13 -10.22
N ALA A 358 -43.56 -15.57 -10.16
CA ALA A 358 -44.48 -15.45 -11.30
C ALA A 358 -44.74 -13.97 -11.61
N ALA A 359 -45.06 -13.15 -10.62
CA ALA A 359 -45.26 -11.71 -10.80
C ALA A 359 -44.04 -10.99 -11.42
N ILE A 360 -42.81 -11.35 -11.02
CA ILE A 360 -41.60 -10.81 -11.64
C ILE A 360 -41.47 -11.27 -13.10
N ARG A 361 -41.70 -12.56 -13.38
CA ARG A 361 -41.58 -13.11 -14.73
C ARG A 361 -42.63 -12.56 -15.69
N ASP A 362 -43.84 -12.35 -15.20
CA ASP A 362 -45.00 -12.00 -16.01
C ASP A 362 -45.23 -10.47 -16.06
N ASP A 363 -44.19 -9.66 -15.75
CA ASP A 363 -44.17 -8.18 -15.75
C ASP A 363 -45.20 -7.52 -14.82
N GLU A 364 -45.67 -8.26 -13.80
CA GLU A 364 -46.59 -7.74 -12.79
C GLU A 364 -45.88 -7.00 -11.65
N ALA A 365 -44.53 -7.07 -11.60
CA ALA A 365 -43.67 -6.33 -10.69
C ALA A 365 -42.66 -5.49 -11.47
N ASP A 366 -42.57 -4.20 -11.15
CA ASP A 366 -41.69 -3.25 -11.82
C ASP A 366 -40.30 -3.22 -11.19
N LEU A 367 -40.22 -3.46 -9.86
CA LEU A 367 -38.99 -3.57 -9.09
C LEU A 367 -38.98 -4.86 -8.28
N SER A 368 -37.92 -5.64 -8.40
CA SER A 368 -37.66 -6.80 -7.53
C SER A 368 -36.55 -6.49 -6.54
N LEU A 369 -36.83 -6.67 -5.24
CA LEU A 369 -35.79 -6.68 -4.19
C LEU A 369 -35.46 -8.11 -3.82
N ILE A 370 -34.16 -8.43 -3.92
CA ILE A 370 -33.68 -9.79 -3.77
C ILE A 370 -32.66 -9.84 -2.67
N HIS A 371 -32.85 -10.74 -1.71
CA HIS A 371 -31.81 -11.13 -0.76
C HIS A 371 -30.99 -12.28 -1.36
N ILE A 372 -29.66 -12.12 -1.38
CA ILE A 372 -28.70 -13.09 -1.92
C ILE A 372 -28.30 -14.09 -0.84
#